data_9a2b036abae99dd7ef1704ad2a3faa4f
#
_entry.id   9a2b036abae99dd7ef1704ad2a3faa4f
#
_cell.length_a   1.000
_cell.length_b   1.000
_cell.length_c   1.000
_cell.angle_alpha   90.00
_cell.angle_beta   90.00
_cell.angle_gamma   90.00
#
_symmetry.space_group_name_H-M   'P 1'
#
loop_
_entity.id
_entity.type
_entity.pdbx_description
1 polymer ?
#
loop_
_entity_poly.entity_id
_entity_poly.type
_entity_poly.pdbx_seq_one_letter_code
_entity_poly.pdbx_strand_id
1 'polypeptide(L)'
;MQLVMYSVILTELGISVFNEEKLERAFSFSNNVKEYLAVKSKEAKLNELINYLFSIQRGFAVSDESLLAILKKNNVDCQIMDESKLEIIQASKPQIIVDSGFASNPEDALGKLREFALGLSSSIVTKVSESPDLHIIQAINSLDEIDKIANALSSRLREWYGLHFPELDNIIDSINGYAQIVIAGKRESFTKQTFEDAGFPEAKVDMLSLISSKSRGGDISDLNLTIVQSIAKQILDFHDLRKKLEEHVESEMQIIAPNLSAILGTAVGARLLGRAGSLKKMASMPASTIQVLGAEKALFRSLKTGSQPPKHGLLFQHAMVHAAPRWQRGKIARAVAAKAVIAARVDVYGEGLNETLLEKLNIRVGEIGKKYENPTEKDIRRPQSFERDGGNFRGGRREGGRFNDRREGDGGR
;
A
#
# COMPACT_ATOMS: atom_id res chain seq x y z
N MET A 1 9.50 -54.07 26.21
CA MET A 1 9.59 -54.17 24.72
C MET A 1 9.50 -52.75 24.21
N GLN A 2 10.64 -52.11 23.87
CA GLN A 2 10.60 -50.83 23.18
C GLN A 2 9.98 -51.11 21.81
N LEU A 3 8.82 -50.48 21.55
CA LEU A 3 8.21 -50.53 20.23
C LEU A 3 9.18 -49.83 19.26
N VAL A 4 9.72 -50.59 18.32
CA VAL A 4 10.54 -50.06 17.24
C VAL A 4 9.66 -49.08 16.46
N MET A 5 9.93 -47.77 16.61
CA MET A 5 9.19 -46.71 15.93
C MET A 5 9.91 -46.36 14.62
N TYR A 6 9.18 -46.47 13.53
CA TYR A 6 9.67 -45.97 12.24
C TYR A 6 9.76 -44.44 12.24
N SER A 7 10.80 -43.92 11.61
CA SER A 7 11.05 -42.50 11.45
C SER A 7 10.64 -42.02 10.05
N VAL A 8 9.73 -41.04 9.96
CA VAL A 8 9.32 -40.42 8.70
C VAL A 8 9.91 -39.02 8.63
N ILE A 9 10.88 -38.83 7.74
CA ILE A 9 11.68 -37.63 7.65
C ILE A 9 11.28 -36.87 6.38
N LEU A 10 10.84 -35.63 6.56
CA LEU A 10 10.61 -34.66 5.47
C LEU A 10 11.91 -33.93 5.16
N THR A 11 12.36 -34.04 3.92
CA THR A 11 13.45 -33.23 3.36
C THR A 11 12.92 -32.34 2.25
N GLU A 12 13.73 -31.42 1.77
CA GLU A 12 13.43 -30.55 0.66
C GLU A 12 13.29 -31.29 -0.69
N LEU A 13 13.84 -32.52 -0.78
CA LEU A 13 13.87 -33.32 -2.01
C LEU A 13 12.85 -34.46 -2.01
N GLY A 14 12.25 -34.77 -0.84
CA GLY A 14 11.31 -35.87 -0.71
C GLY A 14 11.06 -36.29 0.74
N ILE A 15 10.35 -37.38 0.91
CA ILE A 15 10.02 -37.99 2.21
C ILE A 15 10.67 -39.36 2.30
N SER A 16 11.35 -39.63 3.39
CA SER A 16 12.03 -40.89 3.62
C SER A 16 11.51 -41.59 4.86
N VAL A 17 11.39 -42.92 4.80
CA VAL A 17 10.94 -43.76 5.92
C VAL A 17 12.12 -44.63 6.33
N PHE A 18 12.55 -44.48 7.57
CA PHE A 18 13.65 -45.25 8.18
C PHE A 18 13.13 -46.14 9.27
N ASN A 19 13.74 -47.32 9.36
CA ASN A 19 13.62 -48.24 10.48
C ASN A 19 14.93 -48.19 11.25
N GLU A 20 14.94 -47.51 12.40
CA GLU A 20 16.17 -47.09 13.10
C GLU A 20 17.07 -46.23 12.19
N GLU A 21 18.20 -46.76 11.73
CA GLU A 21 19.15 -46.08 10.83
C GLU A 21 19.06 -46.56 9.38
N LYS A 22 18.26 -47.62 9.11
CA LYS A 22 18.17 -48.21 7.77
C LYS A 22 17.03 -47.61 6.98
N LEU A 23 17.33 -47.15 5.76
CA LEU A 23 16.32 -46.71 4.81
C LEU A 23 15.41 -47.89 4.40
N GLU A 24 14.11 -47.75 4.61
CA GLU A 24 13.11 -48.71 4.13
C GLU A 24 12.54 -48.28 2.79
N ARG A 25 12.14 -47.00 2.69
CA ARG A 25 11.60 -46.46 1.45
C ARG A 25 11.77 -44.95 1.37
N ALA A 26 12.01 -44.43 0.17
CA ALA A 26 12.07 -43.00 -0.14
C ALA A 26 11.04 -42.64 -1.20
N PHE A 27 10.46 -41.48 -1.06
CA PHE A 27 9.47 -40.87 -1.96
C PHE A 27 10.04 -39.54 -2.43
N SER A 28 10.61 -39.51 -3.63
CA SER A 28 11.19 -38.31 -4.21
C SER A 28 10.09 -37.39 -4.72
N PHE A 29 10.24 -36.07 -4.58
CA PHE A 29 9.38 -35.12 -5.20
C PHE A 29 9.72 -34.95 -6.69
N SER A 30 8.70 -34.90 -7.54
CA SER A 30 8.86 -34.63 -8.98
C SER A 30 9.19 -33.16 -9.22
N ASN A 31 8.58 -32.28 -8.43
CA ASN A 31 8.90 -30.85 -8.37
C ASN A 31 9.14 -30.47 -6.90
N ASN A 32 10.41 -30.42 -6.52
CA ASN A 32 10.83 -30.26 -5.12
C ASN A 32 10.17 -29.05 -4.44
N VAL A 33 10.18 -27.88 -5.08
CA VAL A 33 9.64 -26.63 -4.50
C VAL A 33 8.13 -26.70 -4.34
N LYS A 34 7.42 -27.11 -5.40
CA LYS A 34 5.95 -27.11 -5.42
C LYS A 34 5.38 -28.14 -4.45
N GLU A 35 5.94 -29.35 -4.42
CA GLU A 35 5.45 -30.43 -3.56
C GLU A 35 5.82 -30.18 -2.09
N TYR A 36 7.03 -29.67 -1.83
CA TYR A 36 7.41 -29.27 -0.47
C TYR A 36 6.49 -28.17 0.09
N LEU A 37 6.17 -27.15 -0.72
CA LEU A 37 5.22 -26.10 -0.32
C LEU A 37 3.83 -26.66 -0.08
N ALA A 38 3.36 -27.62 -0.89
CA ALA A 38 2.08 -28.28 -0.69
C ALA A 38 2.04 -29.09 0.63
N VAL A 39 3.16 -29.72 1.03
CA VAL A 39 3.26 -30.38 2.35
C VAL A 39 3.19 -29.33 3.47
N LYS A 40 3.93 -28.22 3.34
CA LYS A 40 3.94 -27.15 4.35
C LYS A 40 2.59 -26.43 4.49
N SER A 41 1.82 -26.30 3.40
CA SER A 41 0.45 -25.77 3.42
C SER A 41 -0.61 -26.79 3.84
N LYS A 42 -0.24 -28.05 4.10
CA LYS A 42 -1.12 -29.17 4.44
C LYS A 42 -2.11 -29.57 3.34
N GLU A 43 -1.80 -29.25 2.09
CA GLU A 43 -2.63 -29.52 0.92
C GLU A 43 -2.11 -30.69 0.07
N ALA A 44 -0.94 -31.24 0.43
CA ALA A 44 -0.32 -32.32 -0.34
C ALA A 44 -1.14 -33.61 -0.29
N LYS A 45 -1.29 -34.25 -1.45
CA LYS A 45 -1.89 -35.59 -1.60
C LYS A 45 -0.76 -36.64 -1.61
N LEU A 46 -0.47 -37.23 -0.46
CA LEU A 46 0.62 -38.19 -0.27
C LEU A 46 0.13 -39.64 -0.30
N ASN A 47 -0.69 -40.01 -1.28
CA ASN A 47 -1.38 -41.30 -1.34
C ASN A 47 -0.40 -42.49 -1.32
N GLU A 48 0.71 -42.43 -2.04
CA GLU A 48 1.70 -43.50 -2.07
C GLU A 48 2.37 -43.70 -0.71
N LEU A 49 2.76 -42.62 -0.03
CA LEU A 49 3.30 -42.66 1.32
C LEU A 49 2.27 -43.24 2.30
N ILE A 50 1.05 -42.75 2.28
CA ILE A 50 -0.05 -43.14 3.17
C ILE A 50 -0.34 -44.65 3.00
N ASN A 51 -0.49 -45.13 1.77
CA ASN A 51 -0.71 -46.55 1.49
C ASN A 51 0.44 -47.42 1.98
N TYR A 52 1.68 -46.92 1.83
CA TYR A 52 2.86 -47.62 2.33
C TYR A 52 2.89 -47.71 3.87
N LEU A 53 2.60 -46.58 4.55
CA LEU A 53 2.55 -46.54 6.02
C LEU A 53 1.45 -47.46 6.57
N PHE A 54 0.30 -47.57 5.93
CA PHE A 54 -0.75 -48.51 6.31
C PHE A 54 -0.31 -49.99 6.15
N SER A 55 0.56 -50.32 5.20
CA SER A 55 1.05 -51.67 5.03
C SER A 55 1.98 -52.13 6.18
N ILE A 56 2.61 -51.20 6.90
CA ILE A 56 3.55 -51.49 8.01
C ILE A 56 2.80 -51.71 9.32
N GLN A 57 1.64 -51.11 9.55
CA GLN A 57 0.78 -51.20 10.75
C GLN A 57 1.54 -51.04 12.09
N ARG A 58 2.42 -50.01 12.17
CA ARG A 58 3.21 -49.66 13.38
C ARG A 58 3.11 -48.17 13.64
N GLY A 59 3.54 -47.72 14.80
CA GLY A 59 3.63 -46.30 15.14
C GLY A 59 4.80 -45.61 14.43
N PHE A 60 4.59 -44.36 14.03
CA PHE A 60 5.57 -43.55 13.29
C PHE A 60 5.94 -42.28 14.05
N ALA A 61 7.24 -41.96 14.07
CA ALA A 61 7.76 -40.66 14.51
C ALA A 61 8.01 -39.80 13.28
N VAL A 62 7.46 -38.59 13.26
CA VAL A 62 7.47 -37.68 12.10
C VAL A 62 8.31 -36.45 12.41
N SER A 63 9.16 -36.01 11.47
CA SER A 63 10.08 -34.90 11.66
C SER A 63 9.45 -33.49 11.49
N ASP A 64 8.23 -33.41 10.98
CA ASP A 64 7.60 -32.13 10.62
C ASP A 64 6.12 -32.07 11.02
N GLU A 65 5.70 -30.95 11.63
CA GLU A 65 4.33 -30.76 12.11
C GLU A 65 3.28 -30.71 10.98
N SER A 66 3.65 -30.17 9.81
CA SER A 66 2.73 -30.10 8.68
C SER A 66 2.49 -31.48 8.08
N LEU A 67 3.55 -32.29 7.97
CA LEU A 67 3.46 -33.67 7.55
C LEU A 67 2.66 -34.51 8.57
N LEU A 68 2.93 -34.33 9.88
CA LEU A 68 2.15 -34.96 10.95
C LEU A 68 0.65 -34.65 10.82
N ALA A 69 0.28 -33.41 10.56
CA ALA A 69 -1.12 -33.01 10.39
C ALA A 69 -1.81 -33.71 9.20
N ILE A 70 -1.08 -33.86 8.08
CA ILE A 70 -1.58 -34.58 6.90
C ILE A 70 -1.80 -36.07 7.22
N LEU A 71 -0.83 -36.70 7.87
CA LEU A 71 -0.89 -38.13 8.21
C LEU A 71 -2.01 -38.42 9.23
N LYS A 72 -2.17 -37.60 10.27
CA LYS A 72 -3.28 -37.70 11.24
C LYS A 72 -4.65 -37.52 10.58
N LYS A 73 -4.79 -36.59 9.64
CA LYS A 73 -6.03 -36.40 8.87
C LYS A 73 -6.43 -37.66 8.09
N ASN A 74 -5.44 -38.49 7.72
CA ASN A 74 -5.65 -39.74 7.02
C ASN A 74 -5.62 -40.98 7.95
N ASN A 75 -5.82 -40.77 9.25
CA ASN A 75 -5.88 -41.84 10.27
C ASN A 75 -4.61 -42.73 10.41
N VAL A 76 -3.42 -42.17 10.10
CA VAL A 76 -2.14 -42.86 10.36
C VAL A 76 -1.73 -42.58 11.81
N ASP A 77 -1.37 -43.65 12.57
CA ASP A 77 -0.87 -43.50 13.94
C ASP A 77 0.54 -42.95 13.94
N CYS A 78 0.67 -41.66 14.29
CA CYS A 78 1.94 -40.95 14.24
C CYS A 78 2.05 -39.87 15.32
N GLN A 79 3.29 -39.64 15.77
CA GLN A 79 3.64 -38.60 16.73
C GLN A 79 4.85 -37.78 16.25
N ILE A 80 5.02 -36.56 16.78
CA ILE A 80 6.19 -35.76 16.46
C ILE A 80 7.44 -36.35 17.09
N MET A 81 8.58 -36.23 16.42
CA MET A 81 9.86 -36.65 16.96
C MET A 81 10.30 -35.77 18.13
N ASP A 82 11.10 -36.35 19.04
CA ASP A 82 11.73 -35.58 20.12
C ASP A 82 12.70 -34.53 19.57
N GLU A 83 12.82 -33.40 20.25
CA GLU A 83 13.64 -32.26 19.83
C GLU A 83 15.10 -32.63 19.61
N SER A 84 15.67 -33.48 20.49
CA SER A 84 17.04 -34.01 20.36
C SER A 84 17.28 -34.81 19.06
N LYS A 85 16.28 -35.57 18.61
CA LYS A 85 16.36 -36.29 17.33
C LYS A 85 16.24 -35.33 16.13
N LEU A 86 15.39 -34.31 16.24
CA LEU A 86 15.26 -33.28 15.19
C LEU A 86 16.55 -32.49 14.99
N GLU A 87 17.27 -32.17 16.07
CA GLU A 87 18.58 -31.51 16.00
C GLU A 87 19.61 -32.38 15.26
N ILE A 88 19.68 -33.69 15.57
CA ILE A 88 20.55 -34.62 14.89
C ILE A 88 20.22 -34.73 13.40
N ILE A 89 18.94 -34.85 13.06
CA ILE A 89 18.48 -34.89 11.67
C ILE A 89 18.88 -33.60 10.92
N GLN A 90 18.75 -32.44 11.55
CA GLN A 90 19.17 -31.19 10.94
C GLN A 90 20.68 -31.08 10.73
N ALA A 91 21.46 -31.52 11.70
CA ALA A 91 22.92 -31.50 11.62
C ALA A 91 23.46 -32.48 10.55
N SER A 92 22.81 -33.65 10.37
CA SER A 92 23.19 -34.67 9.40
C SER A 92 22.38 -34.64 8.09
N LYS A 93 21.65 -33.58 7.83
CA LYS A 93 20.72 -33.48 6.69
C LYS A 93 21.34 -33.83 5.32
N PRO A 94 22.55 -33.35 4.92
CA PRO A 94 23.16 -33.78 3.67
C PRO A 94 23.37 -35.31 3.59
N GLN A 95 23.76 -35.95 4.71
CA GLN A 95 23.94 -37.37 4.77
C GLN A 95 22.62 -38.13 4.64
N ILE A 96 21.56 -37.67 5.33
CA ILE A 96 20.22 -38.29 5.23
C ILE A 96 19.70 -38.23 3.80
N ILE A 97 19.96 -37.13 3.06
CA ILE A 97 19.59 -37.00 1.65
C ILE A 97 20.33 -38.04 0.78
N VAL A 98 21.60 -38.26 1.06
CA VAL A 98 22.39 -39.30 0.36
C VAL A 98 21.87 -40.72 0.73
N ASP A 99 21.67 -40.99 2.00
CA ASP A 99 21.17 -42.28 2.51
C ASP A 99 19.75 -42.59 1.99
N SER A 100 18.96 -41.56 1.74
CA SER A 100 17.63 -41.65 1.11
C SER A 100 17.68 -41.87 -0.41
N GLY A 101 18.85 -41.82 -1.02
CA GLY A 101 19.03 -41.97 -2.47
C GLY A 101 18.63 -40.76 -3.29
N PHE A 102 18.39 -39.59 -2.65
CA PHE A 102 18.05 -38.34 -3.36
C PHE A 102 19.28 -37.65 -3.91
N ALA A 103 20.49 -37.95 -3.42
CA ALA A 103 21.75 -37.43 -3.93
C ALA A 103 22.83 -38.54 -3.95
N SER A 104 23.84 -38.35 -4.80
CA SER A 104 24.93 -39.33 -4.98
C SER A 104 26.02 -39.20 -3.92
N ASN A 105 26.24 -38.02 -3.38
CA ASN A 105 27.24 -37.70 -2.37
C ASN A 105 26.83 -36.42 -1.59
N PRO A 106 27.46 -36.09 -0.46
CA PRO A 106 27.13 -34.92 0.33
C PRO A 106 27.28 -33.57 -0.43
N GLU A 107 28.22 -33.49 -1.38
CA GLU A 107 28.38 -32.26 -2.21
C GLU A 107 27.21 -32.08 -3.18
N ASP A 108 26.76 -33.18 -3.83
CA ASP A 108 25.56 -33.19 -4.68
C ASP A 108 24.31 -32.85 -3.85
N ALA A 109 24.20 -33.37 -2.62
CA ALA A 109 23.11 -33.02 -1.71
C ALA A 109 23.08 -31.52 -1.39
N LEU A 110 24.22 -30.91 -1.10
CA LEU A 110 24.34 -29.48 -0.87
C LEU A 110 24.02 -28.67 -2.13
N GLY A 111 24.43 -29.13 -3.30
CA GLY A 111 24.10 -28.54 -4.60
C GLY A 111 22.57 -28.49 -4.83
N LYS A 112 21.90 -29.64 -4.64
CA LYS A 112 20.43 -29.75 -4.77
C LYS A 112 19.67 -28.94 -3.73
N LEU A 113 20.15 -28.88 -2.48
CA LEU A 113 19.58 -28.02 -1.45
C LEU A 113 19.71 -26.53 -1.82
N ARG A 114 20.84 -26.13 -2.40
CA ARG A 114 21.02 -24.76 -2.89
C ARG A 114 20.08 -24.43 -4.06
N GLU A 115 19.93 -25.34 -5.01
CA GLU A 115 19.01 -25.20 -6.14
C GLU A 115 17.56 -25.09 -5.63
N PHE A 116 17.18 -25.95 -4.68
CA PHE A 116 15.88 -25.87 -4.02
C PHE A 116 15.67 -24.51 -3.33
N ALA A 117 16.65 -24.02 -2.56
CA ALA A 117 16.54 -22.75 -1.85
C ALA A 117 16.37 -21.56 -2.83
N LEU A 118 17.10 -21.57 -3.95
CA LEU A 118 16.95 -20.58 -5.02
C LEU A 118 15.56 -20.66 -5.68
N GLY A 119 15.12 -21.87 -6.00
CA GLY A 119 13.80 -22.13 -6.57
C GLY A 119 12.66 -21.72 -5.63
N LEU A 120 12.80 -22.01 -4.33
CA LEU A 120 11.85 -21.60 -3.31
C LEU A 120 11.78 -20.06 -3.20
N SER A 121 12.92 -19.40 -3.15
CA SER A 121 13.00 -17.93 -3.11
C SER A 121 12.35 -17.31 -4.34
N SER A 122 12.66 -17.84 -5.53
CA SER A 122 12.04 -17.39 -6.78
C SER A 122 10.53 -17.59 -6.77
N SER A 123 10.05 -18.75 -6.34
CA SER A 123 8.61 -19.06 -6.24
C SER A 123 7.89 -18.11 -5.27
N ILE A 124 8.50 -17.79 -4.13
CA ILE A 124 7.93 -16.83 -3.16
C ILE A 124 7.89 -15.43 -3.76
N VAL A 125 8.96 -14.99 -4.42
CA VAL A 125 9.01 -13.66 -5.07
C VAL A 125 7.93 -13.57 -6.15
N THR A 126 7.81 -14.57 -7.02
CA THR A 126 6.76 -14.61 -8.06
C THR A 126 5.36 -14.52 -7.43
N LYS A 127 5.07 -15.35 -6.43
CA LYS A 127 3.78 -15.37 -5.75
C LYS A 127 3.43 -14.04 -5.06
N VAL A 128 4.43 -13.36 -4.50
CA VAL A 128 4.25 -12.03 -3.92
C VAL A 128 4.03 -11.00 -5.02
N SER A 129 4.78 -11.07 -6.12
CA SER A 129 4.67 -10.11 -7.23
C SER A 129 3.34 -10.24 -7.99
N GLU A 130 2.74 -11.42 -8.02
CA GLU A 130 1.41 -11.66 -8.60
C GLU A 130 0.25 -11.22 -7.68
N SER A 131 0.56 -10.74 -6.47
CA SER A 131 -0.48 -10.33 -5.52
C SER A 131 -1.23 -9.09 -6.00
N PRO A 132 -2.56 -9.18 -6.22
CA PRO A 132 -3.34 -8.08 -6.81
C PRO A 132 -3.33 -6.82 -5.96
N ASP A 133 -3.20 -6.93 -4.64
CA ASP A 133 -3.16 -5.78 -3.73
C ASP A 133 -1.91 -4.91 -3.95
N LEU A 134 -0.78 -5.48 -4.42
CA LEU A 134 0.39 -4.70 -4.79
C LEU A 134 0.16 -3.82 -6.03
N HIS A 135 -0.60 -4.31 -7.00
CA HIS A 135 -0.95 -3.53 -8.19
C HIS A 135 -1.86 -2.35 -7.83
N ILE A 136 -2.84 -2.56 -6.95
CA ILE A 136 -3.67 -1.46 -6.41
C ILE A 136 -2.80 -0.43 -5.68
N ILE A 137 -1.83 -0.88 -4.88
CA ILE A 137 -0.91 0.01 -4.15
C ILE A 137 -0.11 0.87 -5.14
N GLN A 138 0.41 0.30 -6.22
CA GLN A 138 1.12 1.07 -7.23
C GLN A 138 0.20 2.04 -7.96
N ALA A 139 -1.02 1.63 -8.31
CA ALA A 139 -1.99 2.48 -8.97
C ALA A 139 -2.38 3.69 -8.11
N ILE A 140 -2.66 3.50 -6.82
CA ILE A 140 -3.04 4.60 -5.91
C ILE A 140 -1.86 5.54 -5.61
N ASN A 141 -0.64 5.01 -5.52
CA ASN A 141 0.55 5.85 -5.36
C ASN A 141 0.81 6.69 -6.63
N SER A 142 0.65 6.09 -7.82
CA SER A 142 0.75 6.80 -9.09
C SER A 142 -0.30 7.90 -9.21
N LEU A 143 -1.52 7.66 -8.75
CA LEU A 143 -2.59 8.66 -8.72
C LEU A 143 -2.23 9.85 -7.82
N ASP A 144 -1.73 9.59 -6.59
CA ASP A 144 -1.30 10.64 -5.66
C ASP A 144 -0.08 11.42 -6.21
N GLU A 145 0.77 10.83 -7.04
CA GLU A 145 1.90 11.49 -7.71
C GLU A 145 1.45 12.33 -8.91
N ILE A 146 0.55 11.81 -9.73
CA ILE A 146 -0.05 12.54 -10.86
C ILE A 146 -0.74 13.81 -10.37
N ASP A 147 -1.50 13.73 -9.28
CA ASP A 147 -2.14 14.92 -8.68
C ASP A 147 -1.12 16.01 -8.31
N LYS A 148 0.03 15.63 -7.78
CA LYS A 148 1.11 16.58 -7.45
C LYS A 148 1.75 17.21 -8.69
N ILE A 149 2.03 16.38 -9.70
CA ILE A 149 2.65 16.81 -10.97
C ILE A 149 1.68 17.75 -11.70
N ALA A 150 0.41 17.36 -11.84
CA ALA A 150 -0.61 18.17 -12.50
C ALA A 150 -0.80 19.52 -11.81
N ASN A 151 -0.82 19.57 -10.47
CA ASN A 151 -0.90 20.82 -9.71
C ASN A 151 0.34 21.70 -9.92
N ALA A 152 1.55 21.12 -9.93
CA ALA A 152 2.79 21.86 -10.16
C ALA A 152 2.86 22.45 -11.58
N LEU A 153 2.50 21.65 -12.59
CA LEU A 153 2.42 22.10 -13.98
C LEU A 153 1.35 23.15 -14.18
N SER A 154 0.19 23.00 -13.53
CA SER A 154 -0.88 24.00 -13.58
C SER A 154 -0.42 25.36 -13.03
N SER A 155 0.33 25.39 -11.94
CA SER A 155 0.90 26.64 -11.42
C SER A 155 1.85 27.29 -12.44
N ARG A 156 2.72 26.49 -13.08
CA ARG A 156 3.62 27.01 -14.13
C ARG A 156 2.84 27.50 -15.36
N LEU A 157 1.82 26.75 -15.78
CA LEU A 157 0.95 27.12 -16.88
C LEU A 157 0.27 28.48 -16.63
N ARG A 158 -0.32 28.65 -15.45
CA ARG A 158 -0.99 29.87 -15.03
C ARG A 158 -0.04 31.08 -14.96
N GLU A 159 1.17 30.88 -14.42
CA GLU A 159 2.17 31.95 -14.36
C GLU A 159 2.65 32.34 -15.78
N TRP A 160 2.88 31.38 -16.66
CA TRP A 160 3.44 31.65 -17.99
C TRP A 160 2.38 32.21 -18.94
N TYR A 161 1.21 31.57 -19.07
CA TYR A 161 0.15 32.04 -19.92
C TYR A 161 -0.53 33.31 -19.35
N GLY A 162 -0.46 33.50 -18.04
CA GLY A 162 -0.92 34.70 -17.34
C GLY A 162 -0.18 35.98 -17.76
N LEU A 163 1.03 35.89 -18.32
CA LEU A 163 1.71 37.05 -18.94
C LEU A 163 0.95 37.53 -20.16
N HIS A 164 0.25 36.65 -20.87
CA HIS A 164 -0.56 36.94 -22.06
C HIS A 164 -2.01 37.22 -21.70
N PHE A 165 -2.59 36.48 -20.75
CA PHE A 165 -3.99 36.62 -20.35
C PHE A 165 -4.14 36.52 -18.81
N PRO A 166 -3.74 37.59 -18.07
CA PRO A 166 -3.71 37.56 -16.59
C PRO A 166 -5.07 37.40 -15.94
N GLU A 167 -6.14 37.94 -16.58
CA GLU A 167 -7.47 37.87 -16.00
C GLU A 167 -8.08 36.46 -15.97
N LEU A 168 -7.57 35.54 -16.80
CA LEU A 168 -8.06 34.18 -16.92
C LEU A 168 -7.94 33.41 -15.58
N ASP A 169 -6.90 33.68 -14.82
CA ASP A 169 -6.62 33.00 -13.54
C ASP A 169 -7.71 33.29 -12.49
N ASN A 170 -8.29 34.47 -12.52
CA ASN A 170 -9.35 34.88 -11.59
C ASN A 170 -10.73 34.32 -11.96
N ILE A 171 -10.93 33.85 -13.19
CA ILE A 171 -12.23 33.39 -13.70
C ILE A 171 -12.33 31.87 -13.71
N ILE A 172 -11.23 31.21 -13.99
CA ILE A 172 -11.18 29.76 -14.16
C ILE A 172 -10.34 29.10 -13.07
N ASP A 173 -11.01 28.54 -12.06
CA ASP A 173 -10.40 27.78 -10.98
C ASP A 173 -9.98 26.37 -11.45
N SER A 174 -10.75 25.79 -12.40
CA SER A 174 -10.51 24.43 -12.90
C SER A 174 -9.20 24.35 -13.69
N ILE A 175 -8.34 23.41 -13.28
CA ILE A 175 -7.07 23.13 -13.96
C ILE A 175 -7.32 22.73 -15.42
N ASN A 176 -8.28 21.84 -15.64
CA ASN A 176 -8.63 21.36 -16.99
C ASN A 176 -9.22 22.43 -17.87
N GLY A 177 -10.16 23.22 -17.33
CA GLY A 177 -10.75 24.33 -18.08
C GLY A 177 -9.70 25.38 -18.48
N TYR A 178 -8.76 25.68 -17.58
CA TYR A 178 -7.64 26.56 -17.89
C TYR A 178 -6.76 26.01 -19.02
N ALA A 179 -6.39 24.73 -18.93
CA ALA A 179 -5.57 24.06 -19.94
C ALA A 179 -6.27 24.01 -21.30
N GLN A 180 -7.58 23.78 -21.35
CA GLN A 180 -8.37 23.79 -22.59
C GLN A 180 -8.33 25.15 -23.28
N ILE A 181 -8.47 26.25 -22.54
CA ILE A 181 -8.38 27.63 -23.09
C ILE A 181 -6.97 27.88 -23.63
N VAL A 182 -5.94 27.49 -22.94
CA VAL A 182 -4.55 27.67 -23.44
C VAL A 182 -4.32 26.91 -24.74
N ILE A 183 -4.86 25.70 -24.89
CA ILE A 183 -4.78 24.91 -26.14
C ILE A 183 -5.52 25.60 -27.27
N ALA A 184 -6.63 26.27 -27.00
CA ALA A 184 -7.41 27.01 -28.02
C ALA A 184 -6.61 28.15 -28.66
N GLY A 185 -5.59 28.71 -28.00
CA GLY A 185 -4.63 29.60 -28.65
C GLY A 185 -4.42 30.96 -27.97
N LYS A 186 -4.30 32.01 -28.82
CA LYS A 186 -4.10 33.37 -28.36
C LYS A 186 -5.44 34.03 -28.01
N ARG A 187 -5.46 34.88 -26.99
CA ARG A 187 -6.68 35.58 -26.55
C ARG A 187 -7.36 36.40 -27.67
N GLU A 188 -6.57 36.92 -28.64
CA GLU A 188 -7.08 37.71 -29.76
C GLU A 188 -7.90 36.88 -30.75
N SER A 189 -7.67 35.55 -30.79
CA SER A 189 -8.40 34.62 -31.65
C SER A 189 -9.64 34.02 -30.99
N PHE A 190 -9.91 34.32 -29.73
CA PHE A 190 -11.02 33.73 -29.00
C PHE A 190 -12.37 34.30 -29.45
N THR A 191 -13.28 33.37 -29.71
CA THR A 191 -14.68 33.64 -30.00
C THR A 191 -15.56 33.05 -28.89
N LYS A 192 -16.85 33.39 -28.83
CA LYS A 192 -17.79 32.76 -27.93
C LYS A 192 -17.78 31.21 -28.10
N GLN A 193 -17.75 30.77 -29.36
CA GLN A 193 -17.70 29.35 -29.68
C GLN A 193 -16.50 28.63 -29.04
N THR A 194 -15.33 29.25 -29.00
CA THR A 194 -14.13 28.68 -28.35
C THR A 194 -14.36 28.34 -26.89
N PHE A 195 -15.10 29.17 -26.18
CA PHE A 195 -15.41 28.95 -24.77
C PHE A 195 -16.56 27.95 -24.56
N GLU A 196 -17.51 27.90 -25.48
CA GLU A 196 -18.58 26.90 -25.51
C GLU A 196 -17.99 25.49 -25.75
N ASP A 197 -17.09 25.35 -26.74
CA ASP A 197 -16.40 24.11 -27.08
C ASP A 197 -15.52 23.61 -25.91
N ALA A 198 -15.00 24.50 -25.09
CA ALA A 198 -14.29 24.19 -23.85
C ALA A 198 -15.23 23.80 -22.68
N GLY A 199 -16.55 23.77 -22.92
CA GLY A 199 -17.54 23.30 -21.95
C GLY A 199 -17.92 24.29 -20.85
N PHE A 200 -17.71 25.60 -21.06
CA PHE A 200 -18.10 26.60 -20.06
C PHE A 200 -19.58 26.95 -20.14
N PRO A 201 -20.24 27.26 -19.00
CA PRO A 201 -21.61 27.77 -18.98
C PRO A 201 -21.73 29.12 -19.67
N GLU A 202 -22.87 29.41 -20.30
CA GLU A 202 -23.16 30.62 -21.08
C GLU A 202 -22.79 31.92 -20.34
N ALA A 203 -23.10 32.00 -19.05
CA ALA A 203 -22.76 33.17 -18.22
C ALA A 203 -21.25 33.41 -18.12
N LYS A 204 -20.44 32.33 -18.11
CA LYS A 204 -18.96 32.43 -18.14
C LYS A 204 -18.43 32.70 -19.53
N VAL A 205 -19.07 32.18 -20.58
CA VAL A 205 -18.71 32.45 -21.99
C VAL A 205 -18.80 33.92 -22.31
N ASP A 206 -19.89 34.57 -21.95
CA ASP A 206 -20.06 36.04 -22.16
C ASP A 206 -19.02 36.84 -21.40
N MET A 207 -18.73 36.48 -20.16
CA MET A 207 -17.71 37.14 -19.34
C MET A 207 -16.31 36.98 -19.94
N LEU A 208 -15.94 35.76 -20.35
CA LEU A 208 -14.64 35.44 -20.94
C LEU A 208 -14.44 36.16 -22.28
N SER A 209 -15.47 36.21 -23.13
CA SER A 209 -15.45 36.93 -24.40
C SER A 209 -15.25 38.43 -24.21
N LEU A 210 -15.89 39.02 -23.20
CA LEU A 210 -15.72 40.46 -22.90
C LEU A 210 -14.30 40.75 -22.36
N ILE A 211 -13.80 39.90 -21.50
CA ILE A 211 -12.51 40.12 -20.85
C ILE A 211 -11.35 39.81 -21.80
N SER A 212 -11.46 38.83 -22.69
CA SER A 212 -10.43 38.56 -23.72
C SER A 212 -10.17 39.78 -24.60
N SER A 213 -11.22 40.50 -24.97
CA SER A 213 -11.10 41.74 -25.80
C SER A 213 -10.54 42.96 -25.05
N LYS A 214 -10.55 42.94 -23.70
CA LYS A 214 -10.12 44.06 -22.84
C LYS A 214 -8.90 43.73 -21.99
N SER A 215 -8.29 42.59 -22.23
CA SER A 215 -7.15 42.14 -21.43
C SER A 215 -5.95 43.09 -21.52
N ARG A 216 -5.21 43.18 -20.39
CA ARG A 216 -4.01 44.02 -20.26
C ARG A 216 -2.72 43.20 -20.39
N GLY A 217 -2.81 41.90 -20.70
CA GLY A 217 -1.64 41.07 -20.89
C GLY A 217 -0.81 41.43 -22.11
N GLY A 218 0.44 41.00 -22.14
CA GLY A 218 1.34 41.20 -23.28
C GLY A 218 1.07 40.22 -24.42
N ASP A 219 1.61 40.49 -25.60
CA ASP A 219 1.54 39.57 -26.73
C ASP A 219 2.47 38.36 -26.49
N ILE A 220 2.02 37.18 -26.90
CA ILE A 220 2.79 35.95 -26.83
C ILE A 220 3.30 35.54 -28.23
N SER A 221 4.58 35.22 -28.34
CA SER A 221 5.14 34.70 -29.60
C SER A 221 4.61 33.30 -29.90
N ASP A 222 4.58 32.89 -31.17
CA ASP A 222 4.11 31.56 -31.57
C ASP A 222 4.97 30.45 -31.00
N LEU A 223 6.27 30.67 -30.86
CA LEU A 223 7.18 29.71 -30.21
C LEU A 223 6.82 29.52 -28.74
N ASN A 224 6.65 30.59 -27.98
CA ASN A 224 6.24 30.51 -26.57
C ASN A 224 4.87 29.89 -26.42
N LEU A 225 3.90 30.24 -27.26
CA LEU A 225 2.57 29.65 -27.27
C LEU A 225 2.62 28.13 -27.46
N THR A 226 3.40 27.65 -28.46
CA THR A 226 3.54 26.22 -28.73
C THR A 226 4.08 25.45 -27.50
N ILE A 227 5.05 26.02 -26.76
CA ILE A 227 5.59 25.41 -25.55
C ILE A 227 4.54 25.37 -24.46
N VAL A 228 3.83 26.49 -24.23
CA VAL A 228 2.77 26.60 -23.20
C VAL A 228 1.60 25.66 -23.52
N GLN A 229 1.22 25.54 -24.78
CA GLN A 229 0.21 24.57 -25.23
C GLN A 229 0.66 23.12 -25.02
N SER A 230 1.95 22.83 -25.17
CA SER A 230 2.49 21.50 -24.89
C SER A 230 2.34 21.16 -23.40
N ILE A 231 2.58 22.13 -22.48
CA ILE A 231 2.36 21.94 -21.04
C ILE A 231 0.86 21.71 -20.76
N ALA A 232 -0.01 22.52 -21.39
CA ALA A 232 -1.46 22.39 -21.23
C ALA A 232 -1.96 21.02 -21.69
N LYS A 233 -1.45 20.51 -22.81
CA LYS A 233 -1.77 19.17 -23.29
C LYS A 233 -1.35 18.07 -22.32
N GLN A 234 -0.14 18.16 -21.75
CA GLN A 234 0.30 17.20 -20.74
C GLN A 234 -0.59 17.20 -19.50
N ILE A 235 -1.10 18.36 -19.08
CA ILE A 235 -2.03 18.44 -17.95
C ILE A 235 -3.34 17.70 -18.26
N LEU A 236 -3.87 17.82 -19.47
CA LEU A 236 -5.06 17.08 -19.89
C LEU A 236 -4.78 15.58 -20.01
N ASP A 237 -3.63 15.18 -20.56
CA ASP A 237 -3.21 13.78 -20.62
C ASP A 237 -3.11 13.16 -19.22
N PHE A 238 -2.56 13.90 -18.23
CA PHE A 238 -2.54 13.48 -16.83
C PHE A 238 -3.93 13.36 -16.22
N HIS A 239 -4.85 14.25 -16.57
CA HIS A 239 -6.23 14.15 -16.10
C HIS A 239 -6.91 12.88 -16.62
N ASP A 240 -6.73 12.56 -17.89
CA ASP A 240 -7.28 11.33 -18.48
C ASP A 240 -6.66 10.07 -17.88
N LEU A 241 -5.34 10.10 -17.66
CA LEU A 241 -4.65 8.99 -16.98
C LEU A 241 -5.15 8.84 -15.53
N ARG A 242 -5.35 9.94 -14.82
CA ARG A 242 -5.92 9.95 -13.47
C ARG A 242 -7.28 9.26 -13.43
N LYS A 243 -8.17 9.58 -14.37
CA LYS A 243 -9.50 8.98 -14.47
C LYS A 243 -9.41 7.47 -14.71
N LYS A 244 -8.55 7.04 -15.63
CA LYS A 244 -8.32 5.60 -15.91
C LYS A 244 -7.79 4.86 -14.67
N LEU A 245 -6.89 5.48 -13.89
CA LEU A 245 -6.36 4.89 -12.65
C LEU A 245 -7.44 4.81 -11.56
N GLU A 246 -8.31 5.82 -11.44
CA GLU A 246 -9.44 5.79 -10.51
C GLU A 246 -10.40 4.65 -10.84
N GLU A 247 -10.80 4.50 -12.10
CA GLU A 247 -11.66 3.42 -12.59
C GLU A 247 -11.01 2.04 -12.37
N HIS A 248 -9.70 1.92 -12.63
CA HIS A 248 -8.96 0.69 -12.38
C HIS A 248 -8.91 0.33 -10.89
N VAL A 249 -8.55 1.29 -10.03
CA VAL A 249 -8.52 1.08 -8.57
C VAL A 249 -9.91 0.72 -8.05
N GLU A 250 -10.97 1.35 -8.56
CA GLU A 250 -12.34 1.06 -8.17
C GLU A 250 -12.72 -0.39 -8.51
N SER A 251 -12.47 -0.84 -9.75
CA SER A 251 -12.77 -2.18 -10.19
C SER A 251 -12.00 -3.25 -9.40
N GLU A 252 -10.69 -3.07 -9.23
CA GLU A 252 -9.85 -4.02 -8.51
C GLU A 252 -10.21 -4.10 -7.02
N MET A 253 -10.49 -2.97 -6.38
CA MET A 253 -10.91 -2.94 -4.98
C MET A 253 -12.23 -3.65 -4.73
N GLN A 254 -13.17 -3.62 -5.68
CA GLN A 254 -14.43 -4.37 -5.59
C GLN A 254 -14.21 -5.89 -5.66
N ILE A 255 -13.17 -6.35 -6.38
CA ILE A 255 -12.81 -7.75 -6.50
C ILE A 255 -12.08 -8.25 -5.24
N ILE A 256 -11.06 -7.51 -4.80
CA ILE A 256 -10.11 -7.98 -3.78
C ILE A 256 -10.59 -7.67 -2.35
N ALA A 257 -11.25 -6.53 -2.16
CA ALA A 257 -11.64 -6.02 -0.86
C ALA A 257 -13.05 -5.40 -0.85
N PRO A 258 -14.10 -6.18 -1.20
CA PRO A 258 -15.46 -5.68 -1.31
C PRO A 258 -16.01 -5.16 0.02
N ASN A 259 -15.73 -5.85 1.12
CA ASN A 259 -16.18 -5.43 2.46
C ASN A 259 -15.48 -4.14 2.92
N LEU A 260 -14.18 -4.05 2.67
CA LEU A 260 -13.40 -2.85 2.98
C LEU A 260 -13.90 -1.66 2.16
N SER A 261 -14.19 -1.86 0.87
CA SER A 261 -14.75 -0.87 -0.04
C SER A 261 -16.14 -0.40 0.39
N ALA A 262 -16.99 -1.32 0.86
CA ALA A 262 -18.32 -0.99 1.38
C ALA A 262 -18.26 -0.13 2.65
N ILE A 263 -17.27 -0.34 3.52
CA ILE A 263 -17.11 0.41 4.77
C ILE A 263 -16.43 1.76 4.55
N LEU A 264 -15.36 1.82 3.72
CA LEU A 264 -14.49 3.00 3.61
C LEU A 264 -14.71 3.81 2.34
N GLY A 265 -15.38 3.24 1.34
CA GLY A 265 -15.27 3.68 -0.04
C GLY A 265 -13.94 3.22 -0.68
N THR A 266 -13.95 3.01 -1.99
CA THR A 266 -12.81 2.47 -2.74
C THR A 266 -11.55 3.33 -2.61
N ALA A 267 -11.66 4.64 -2.78
CA ALA A 267 -10.52 5.56 -2.74
C ALA A 267 -9.82 5.61 -1.36
N VAL A 268 -10.59 5.70 -0.26
CA VAL A 268 -10.03 5.72 1.10
C VAL A 268 -9.47 4.35 1.46
N GLY A 269 -10.18 3.27 1.08
CA GLY A 269 -9.75 1.89 1.27
C GLY A 269 -8.41 1.62 0.59
N ALA A 270 -8.26 1.99 -0.69
CA ALA A 270 -7.03 1.83 -1.46
C ALA A 270 -5.85 2.64 -0.88
N ARG A 271 -6.08 3.90 -0.43
CA ARG A 271 -5.03 4.68 0.24
C ARG A 271 -4.58 4.07 1.57
N LEU A 272 -5.51 3.52 2.35
CA LEU A 272 -5.16 2.82 3.58
C LEU A 272 -4.42 1.52 3.29
N LEU A 273 -4.82 0.78 2.26
CA LEU A 273 -4.12 -0.40 1.77
C LEU A 273 -2.69 -0.05 1.34
N GLY A 274 -2.50 1.04 0.60
CA GLY A 274 -1.19 1.57 0.20
C GLY A 274 -0.28 1.87 1.39
N ARG A 275 -0.85 2.40 2.47
CA ARG A 275 -0.09 2.66 3.71
C ARG A 275 0.16 1.40 4.54
N ALA A 276 -0.74 0.44 4.53
CA ALA A 276 -0.57 -0.83 5.21
C ALA A 276 0.46 -1.75 4.53
N GLY A 277 0.56 -1.66 3.19
CA GLY A 277 1.47 -2.42 2.35
C GLY A 277 0.91 -3.75 1.84
N SER A 278 -0.13 -4.31 2.44
CA SER A 278 -0.92 -5.43 1.91
C SER A 278 -2.25 -5.57 2.65
N LEU A 279 -3.23 -6.21 2.01
CA LEU A 279 -4.53 -6.46 2.63
C LEU A 279 -4.41 -7.39 3.85
N LYS A 280 -3.57 -8.42 3.75
CA LYS A 280 -3.28 -9.35 4.84
C LYS A 280 -2.65 -8.64 6.05
N LYS A 281 -1.71 -7.73 5.80
CA LYS A 281 -1.09 -6.92 6.85
C LYS A 281 -2.10 -5.98 7.49
N MET A 282 -2.98 -5.35 6.69
CA MET A 282 -4.06 -4.50 7.19
C MET A 282 -5.04 -5.28 8.08
N ALA A 283 -5.42 -6.50 7.70
CA ALA A 283 -6.27 -7.39 8.49
C ALA A 283 -5.66 -7.77 9.84
N SER A 284 -4.33 -7.82 9.95
CA SER A 284 -3.61 -8.11 11.21
C SER A 284 -3.40 -6.88 12.11
N MET A 285 -3.56 -5.67 11.56
CA MET A 285 -3.36 -4.44 12.34
C MET A 285 -4.47 -4.21 13.37
N PRO A 286 -4.16 -3.62 14.55
CA PRO A 286 -5.19 -3.15 15.48
C PRO A 286 -5.92 -1.92 14.90
N ALA A 287 -7.19 -1.77 15.25
CA ALA A 287 -8.03 -0.65 14.80
C ALA A 287 -7.46 0.73 15.17
N SER A 288 -6.73 0.81 16.29
CA SER A 288 -6.05 2.04 16.71
C SER A 288 -4.96 2.48 15.73
N THR A 289 -4.25 1.53 15.11
CA THR A 289 -3.24 1.81 14.09
C THR A 289 -3.92 2.31 12.80
N ILE A 290 -4.98 1.65 12.34
CA ILE A 290 -5.74 2.08 11.16
C ILE A 290 -6.35 3.46 11.37
N GLN A 291 -6.79 3.78 12.60
CA GLN A 291 -7.36 5.10 12.93
C GLN A 291 -6.39 6.25 12.64
N VAL A 292 -5.11 6.07 12.90
CA VAL A 292 -4.08 7.13 12.77
C VAL A 292 -3.16 6.96 11.57
N LEU A 293 -3.40 5.93 10.77
CA LEU A 293 -2.60 5.63 9.58
C LEU A 293 -2.62 6.84 8.62
N GLY A 294 -1.43 7.26 8.13
CA GLY A 294 -1.25 8.49 7.36
C GLY A 294 -1.01 9.76 8.21
N ALA A 295 -1.05 9.64 9.54
CA ALA A 295 -0.70 10.72 10.47
C ALA A 295 0.54 10.38 11.32
N GLU A 296 1.42 9.51 10.82
CA GLU A 296 2.59 8.99 11.55
C GLU A 296 3.51 10.10 12.03
N LYS A 297 3.78 11.10 11.18
CA LYS A 297 4.62 12.25 11.55
C LYS A 297 4.04 13.06 12.73
N ALA A 298 2.72 13.23 12.75
CA ALA A 298 2.03 13.91 13.85
C ALA A 298 2.02 13.06 15.12
N LEU A 299 1.85 11.75 15.00
CA LEU A 299 1.92 10.81 16.11
C LEU A 299 3.31 10.80 16.74
N PHE A 300 4.37 10.66 15.96
CA PHE A 300 5.74 10.71 16.48
C PHE A 300 6.10 12.06 17.10
N ARG A 301 5.59 13.16 16.53
CA ARG A 301 5.76 14.48 17.15
C ARG A 301 5.08 14.52 18.53
N SER A 302 3.84 14.01 18.66
CA SER A 302 3.13 13.99 19.93
C SER A 302 3.86 13.16 20.99
N LEU A 303 4.46 12.04 20.61
CA LEU A 303 5.26 11.20 21.50
C LEU A 303 6.55 11.92 21.98
N LYS A 304 7.18 12.72 21.10
CA LYS A 304 8.37 13.49 21.45
C LYS A 304 8.10 14.72 22.33
N THR A 305 7.01 15.41 22.04
CA THR A 305 6.74 16.74 22.64
C THR A 305 5.68 16.71 23.72
N GLY A 306 5.04 15.56 23.99
CA GLY A 306 3.90 15.46 24.89
C GLY A 306 2.62 16.17 24.37
N SER A 307 2.62 16.64 23.12
CA SER A 307 1.45 17.25 22.50
C SER A 307 0.33 16.23 22.27
N GLN A 308 -0.90 16.70 22.07
CA GLN A 308 -2.03 15.79 21.84
C GLN A 308 -1.83 14.94 20.58
N PRO A 309 -2.05 13.61 20.66
CA PRO A 309 -1.94 12.72 19.52
C PRO A 309 -3.03 13.00 18.49
N PRO A 310 -2.77 12.68 17.19
CA PRO A 310 -3.76 12.85 16.14
C PRO A 310 -5.00 12.00 16.42
N LYS A 311 -6.19 12.58 16.22
CA LYS A 311 -7.48 11.88 16.42
C LYS A 311 -7.85 10.97 15.25
N HIS A 312 -7.30 11.22 14.08
CA HIS A 312 -7.50 10.48 12.83
C HIS A 312 -6.34 10.76 11.86
N GLY A 313 -6.10 9.84 10.93
CA GLY A 313 -5.19 9.99 9.80
C GLY A 313 -5.97 10.11 8.47
N LEU A 314 -5.67 9.23 7.52
CA LEU A 314 -6.37 9.14 6.22
C LEU A 314 -7.88 8.96 6.35
N LEU A 315 -8.35 8.35 7.44
CA LEU A 315 -9.79 8.23 7.72
C LEU A 315 -10.53 9.58 7.82
N PHE A 316 -9.82 10.71 7.89
CA PHE A 316 -10.46 12.01 7.78
C PHE A 316 -11.14 12.25 6.41
N GLN A 317 -10.66 11.59 5.37
CA GLN A 317 -11.24 11.67 4.01
C GLN A 317 -12.57 10.88 3.90
N HIS A 318 -12.87 10.00 4.87
CA HIS A 318 -14.13 9.27 4.90
C HIS A 318 -15.32 10.20 5.16
N ALA A 319 -16.38 10.07 4.36
CA ALA A 319 -17.52 10.98 4.37
C ALA A 319 -18.13 11.19 5.77
N MET A 320 -18.36 10.12 6.52
CA MET A 320 -18.93 10.19 7.87
C MET A 320 -18.02 10.91 8.89
N VAL A 321 -16.69 10.83 8.72
CA VAL A 321 -15.72 11.49 9.61
C VAL A 321 -15.60 12.96 9.23
N HIS A 322 -15.54 13.26 7.94
CA HIS A 322 -15.40 14.62 7.43
C HIS A 322 -16.62 15.48 7.74
N ALA A 323 -17.82 14.96 7.49
CA ALA A 323 -19.09 15.66 7.73
C ALA A 323 -19.39 15.88 9.22
N ALA A 324 -18.79 15.09 10.12
CA ALA A 324 -19.07 15.16 11.54
C ALA A 324 -18.49 16.43 12.21
N PRO A 325 -19.15 16.93 13.27
CA PRO A 325 -18.63 18.00 14.11
C PRO A 325 -17.24 17.66 14.68
N ARG A 326 -16.37 18.65 14.83
CA ARG A 326 -14.97 18.47 15.25
C ARG A 326 -14.79 17.62 16.51
N TRP A 327 -15.68 17.75 17.47
CA TRP A 327 -15.65 16.99 18.74
C TRP A 327 -16.08 15.52 18.60
N GLN A 328 -16.82 15.17 17.54
CA GLN A 328 -17.27 13.81 17.27
C GLN A 328 -16.30 13.06 16.36
N ARG A 329 -15.52 13.73 15.48
CA ARG A 329 -14.65 13.15 14.45
C ARG A 329 -13.77 12.01 14.94
N GLY A 330 -13.09 12.20 16.08
CA GLY A 330 -12.20 11.16 16.64
C GLY A 330 -12.96 9.91 17.17
N LYS A 331 -14.21 10.09 17.60
CA LYS A 331 -15.05 8.97 18.06
C LYS A 331 -15.60 8.19 16.87
N ILE A 332 -16.04 8.88 15.82
CA ILE A 332 -16.51 8.29 14.58
C ILE A 332 -15.35 7.61 13.85
N ALA A 333 -14.18 8.25 13.72
CA ALA A 333 -13.00 7.63 13.14
C ALA A 333 -12.61 6.32 13.82
N ARG A 334 -12.76 6.23 15.16
CA ARG A 334 -12.54 4.97 15.90
C ARG A 334 -13.56 3.90 15.54
N ALA A 335 -14.83 4.26 15.38
CA ALA A 335 -15.88 3.32 14.98
C ALA A 335 -15.65 2.81 13.56
N VAL A 336 -15.31 3.72 12.62
CA VAL A 336 -14.97 3.38 11.23
C VAL A 336 -13.74 2.47 11.19
N ALA A 337 -12.65 2.81 11.90
CA ALA A 337 -11.44 1.99 11.96
C ALA A 337 -11.72 0.58 12.50
N ALA A 338 -12.55 0.44 13.54
CA ALA A 338 -12.91 -0.86 14.10
C ALA A 338 -13.67 -1.73 13.08
N LYS A 339 -14.57 -1.14 12.29
CA LYS A 339 -15.28 -1.86 11.22
C LYS A 339 -14.39 -2.15 10.03
N ALA A 340 -13.49 -1.25 9.67
CA ALA A 340 -12.53 -1.46 8.60
C ALA A 340 -11.59 -2.66 8.86
N VAL A 341 -11.12 -2.85 10.12
CA VAL A 341 -10.34 -4.05 10.47
C VAL A 341 -11.15 -5.32 10.29
N ILE A 342 -12.42 -5.32 10.73
CA ILE A 342 -13.28 -6.50 10.58
C ILE A 342 -13.54 -6.76 9.11
N ALA A 343 -13.83 -5.73 8.32
CA ALA A 343 -14.02 -5.83 6.88
C ALA A 343 -12.78 -6.41 6.18
N ALA A 344 -11.59 -5.89 6.47
CA ALA A 344 -10.34 -6.41 5.92
C ALA A 344 -10.08 -7.89 6.31
N ARG A 345 -10.48 -8.31 7.53
CA ARG A 345 -10.40 -9.73 7.93
C ARG A 345 -11.37 -10.61 7.18
N VAL A 346 -12.60 -10.12 6.92
CA VAL A 346 -13.57 -10.85 6.11
C VAL A 346 -13.08 -10.97 4.67
N ASP A 347 -12.48 -9.91 4.10
CA ASP A 347 -11.92 -9.94 2.75
C ASP A 347 -10.72 -10.91 2.60
N VAL A 348 -9.92 -11.11 3.68
CA VAL A 348 -8.75 -12.01 3.64
C VAL A 348 -9.09 -13.46 3.99
N TYR A 349 -9.97 -13.68 4.95
CA TYR A 349 -10.19 -15.01 5.59
C TYR A 349 -11.64 -15.51 5.48
N GLY A 350 -12.58 -14.67 5.08
CA GLY A 350 -13.98 -15.00 4.93
C GLY A 350 -14.38 -15.20 3.49
N GLU A 351 -15.66 -15.38 3.28
CA GLU A 351 -16.28 -15.52 1.95
C GLU A 351 -17.41 -14.51 1.78
N GLY A 352 -17.40 -13.79 0.67
CA GLY A 352 -18.47 -12.91 0.22
C GLY A 352 -18.60 -11.58 0.98
N LEU A 353 -19.61 -10.81 0.58
CA LEU A 353 -19.92 -9.49 1.13
C LEU A 353 -20.76 -9.61 2.41
N ASN A 354 -20.36 -8.93 3.46
CA ASN A 354 -21.07 -8.86 4.74
C ASN A 354 -21.79 -7.52 4.92
N GLU A 355 -23.01 -7.43 4.45
CA GLU A 355 -23.85 -6.22 4.49
C GLU A 355 -24.11 -5.71 5.91
N THR A 356 -24.16 -6.61 6.90
CA THR A 356 -24.43 -6.22 8.30
C THR A 356 -23.34 -5.33 8.93
N LEU A 357 -22.14 -5.31 8.34
CA LEU A 357 -21.04 -4.46 8.84
C LEU A 357 -21.32 -2.98 8.64
N LEU A 358 -21.87 -2.62 7.48
CA LEU A 358 -22.23 -1.24 7.16
C LEU A 358 -23.41 -0.76 8.01
N GLU A 359 -24.46 -1.60 8.17
CA GLU A 359 -25.60 -1.30 9.01
C GLU A 359 -25.17 -1.03 10.47
N LYS A 360 -24.34 -1.93 11.04
CA LYS A 360 -23.81 -1.77 12.38
C LYS A 360 -22.92 -0.54 12.54
N LEU A 361 -22.22 -0.13 11.47
CA LEU A 361 -21.46 1.12 11.45
C LEU A 361 -22.40 2.33 11.51
N ASN A 362 -23.45 2.35 10.68
CA ASN A 362 -24.42 3.44 10.62
C ASN A 362 -25.15 3.62 11.96
N ILE A 363 -25.59 2.53 12.57
CA ILE A 363 -26.20 2.55 13.91
C ILE A 363 -25.23 3.17 14.92
N ARG A 364 -23.97 2.72 14.90
CA ARG A 364 -22.96 3.21 15.85
C ARG A 364 -22.62 4.67 15.66
N VAL A 365 -22.56 5.15 14.44
CA VAL A 365 -22.35 6.58 14.12
C VAL A 365 -23.54 7.41 14.58
N GLY A 366 -24.76 6.93 14.38
CA GLY A 366 -25.98 7.57 14.90
C GLY A 366 -26.02 7.67 16.44
N GLU A 367 -25.60 6.60 17.14
CA GLU A 367 -25.47 6.62 18.61
C GLU A 367 -24.44 7.67 19.08
N ILE A 368 -23.29 7.76 18.37
CA ILE A 368 -22.25 8.76 18.68
C ILE A 368 -22.80 10.16 18.46
N GLY A 369 -23.54 10.40 17.39
CA GLY A 369 -24.19 11.67 17.09
C GLY A 369 -25.12 12.12 18.20
N LYS A 370 -26.02 11.23 18.65
CA LYS A 370 -26.95 11.50 19.75
C LYS A 370 -26.26 11.69 21.10
N LYS A 371 -25.30 10.80 21.44
CA LYS A 371 -24.60 10.83 22.73
C LYS A 371 -23.71 12.06 22.92
N TYR A 372 -23.17 12.60 21.85
CA TYR A 372 -22.22 13.71 21.86
C TYR A 372 -22.72 14.90 21.00
N GLU A 373 -24.03 15.17 21.09
CA GLU A 373 -24.67 16.25 20.35
C GLU A 373 -24.02 17.61 20.64
N ASN A 374 -23.73 17.86 21.92
CA ASN A 374 -23.07 19.08 22.36
C ASN A 374 -21.58 18.86 22.66
N PRO A 375 -20.72 19.82 22.37
CA PRO A 375 -19.31 19.76 22.74
C PRO A 375 -19.15 19.79 24.26
N THR A 376 -18.19 19.03 24.79
CA THR A 376 -17.83 19.11 26.22
C THR A 376 -16.96 20.35 26.47
N GLU A 377 -16.86 20.79 27.75
CA GLU A 377 -15.98 21.92 28.11
C GLU A 377 -14.51 21.73 27.63
N LYS A 378 -14.03 20.49 27.60
CA LYS A 378 -12.70 20.14 27.08
C LYS A 378 -12.59 20.34 25.57
N ASP A 379 -13.70 20.19 24.84
CA ASP A 379 -13.75 20.41 23.38
C ASP A 379 -13.86 21.88 23.01
N ILE A 380 -14.44 22.70 23.91
CA ILE A 380 -14.60 24.15 23.79
C ILE A 380 -13.29 24.88 24.10
N ARG A 381 -12.51 24.40 25.07
CA ARG A 381 -11.15 24.93 25.28
C ARG A 381 -10.33 24.62 24.04
N ARG A 382 -10.27 25.58 23.12
CA ARG A 382 -9.30 25.57 22.02
C ARG A 382 -7.95 25.26 22.63
N PRO A 383 -7.16 24.28 22.13
CA PRO A 383 -5.71 24.39 22.29
C PRO A 383 -5.41 25.77 21.74
N GLN A 384 -4.79 26.62 22.58
CA GLN A 384 -4.23 27.90 22.11
C GLN A 384 -3.63 27.60 20.75
N SER A 385 -4.19 28.24 19.71
CA SER A 385 -3.54 28.24 18.42
C SER A 385 -2.09 28.50 18.76
N PHE A 386 -1.18 27.62 18.29
CA PHE A 386 0.16 28.08 18.05
C PHE A 386 -0.06 29.31 17.19
N GLU A 387 -0.03 30.48 17.79
CA GLU A 387 0.37 31.67 17.12
C GLU A 387 1.62 31.21 16.40
N ARG A 388 1.55 31.10 15.10
CA ARG A 388 2.73 31.15 14.27
C ARG A 388 3.42 32.37 14.82
N ASP A 389 4.40 32.08 15.68
CA ASP A 389 5.42 33.04 16.00
C ASP A 389 5.91 33.46 14.63
N GLY A 390 5.35 34.58 14.18
CA GLY A 390 5.77 35.27 13.00
C GLY A 390 7.18 35.71 13.34
N GLY A 391 8.10 34.73 13.22
CA GLY A 391 9.51 34.98 13.28
C GLY A 391 9.77 36.08 12.29
N ASN A 392 9.80 37.28 12.84
CA ASN A 392 10.19 38.51 12.22
C ASN A 392 11.57 38.21 11.58
N PHE A 393 11.56 37.74 10.35
CA PHE A 393 12.71 37.74 9.48
C PHE A 393 13.00 39.20 9.17
N ARG A 394 13.46 39.92 10.21
CA ARG A 394 14.21 41.14 10.02
C ARG A 394 15.40 40.76 9.16
N GLY A 395 15.28 41.11 7.89
CA GLY A 395 16.38 41.14 6.95
C GLY A 395 17.53 41.90 7.55
N GLY A 396 18.49 41.15 8.14
CA GLY A 396 19.79 41.70 8.48
C GLY A 396 20.43 42.13 7.17
N ARG A 397 20.37 43.44 6.89
CA ARG A 397 21.26 44.10 5.97
C ARG A 397 22.69 43.75 6.42
N ARG A 398 23.33 42.83 5.71
CA ARG A 398 24.78 42.69 5.77
C ARG A 398 25.36 43.92 5.12
N GLU A 399 25.78 44.85 5.96
CA GLU A 399 26.70 45.93 5.58
C GLU A 399 27.95 45.32 4.99
N GLY A 400 28.32 45.85 3.81
CA GLY A 400 29.51 45.47 3.08
C GLY A 400 30.78 45.68 3.87
N GLY A 401 31.41 44.62 4.31
CA GLY A 401 32.80 44.66 4.78
C GLY A 401 33.71 44.93 3.60
N ARG A 402 34.29 46.14 3.58
CA ARG A 402 35.38 46.53 2.70
C ARG A 402 36.53 45.56 2.86
N PHE A 403 36.91 44.89 1.80
CA PHE A 403 38.24 44.29 1.65
C PHE A 403 39.26 45.39 1.62
N ASN A 404 40.06 45.49 2.68
CA ASN A 404 41.26 46.31 2.74
C ASN A 404 42.41 45.41 2.23
N ASP A 405 42.87 45.80 1.06
CA ASP A 405 44.10 45.33 0.43
C ASP A 405 45.28 45.86 1.26
N ARG A 406 46.08 45.02 1.92
CA ARG A 406 47.41 45.32 2.38
C ARG A 406 48.38 44.27 1.86
N ARG A 407 48.98 44.62 0.76
CA ARG A 407 50.34 44.19 0.41
C ARG A 407 51.33 44.81 1.40
N GLU A 408 52.17 43.98 1.92
CA GLU A 408 53.55 44.21 2.37
C GLU A 408 54.06 42.83 2.70
N GLY A 409 55.02 42.23 2.13
CA GLY A 409 56.34 42.76 1.75
C GLY A 409 57.34 42.17 2.72
N ASP A 410 58.25 41.40 2.18
CA ASP A 410 59.59 41.10 2.70
C ASP A 410 59.77 40.01 3.78
N GLY A 411 60.50 38.96 3.48
CA GLY A 411 61.94 38.91 3.58
C GLY A 411 62.43 37.80 4.51
N GLY A 412 63.13 36.86 3.96
CA GLY A 412 64.38 36.40 4.56
C GLY A 412 64.39 35.18 5.50
N ARG A 413 64.87 34.17 4.99
CA ARG A 413 65.82 33.09 5.33
C ARG A 413 65.28 31.68 5.28
#